data_03dd5b60469866d2a37a8470b21d58ce
#
_entry.id   03dd5b60469866d2a37a8470b21d58ce
#
_cell.length_a   1.000
_cell.length_b   1.000
_cell.length_c   1.000
_cell.angle_alpha   90.00
_cell.angle_beta   90.00
_cell.angle_gamma   90.00
#
_symmetry.space_group_name_H-M   'P 1'
#
loop_
_entity.id
_entity.type
_entity.pdbx_description
1 polymer ?
#
loop_
_entity_poly.entity_id
_entity_poly.type
_entity_poly.pdbx_seq_one_letter_code
_entity_poly.pdbx_strand_id
1 'polypeptide(L)'
;MTIITKHASARAALHAGHASSRPLSEGYENVGLAGEFEFGRFCGQMPDLSERPAGDKGVDFVVPLLYTVDVKTARKAHNLIHEASKPLAADIYVLAEYGEDDEAKLVGWVWRAALAKADIKDFGHGIDNRYIPREMLRPMEELGRRIWRHR
;
A
#
# COMPACT_ATOMS: atom_id res chain seq x y z
N MET A 1 -7.65 -14.04 -17.53
CA MET A 1 -7.69 -13.07 -16.44
C MET A 1 -7.13 -13.70 -15.16
N THR A 2 -6.18 -13.02 -14.52
CA THR A 2 -5.61 -13.50 -13.26
C THR A 2 -6.57 -13.23 -12.10
N ILE A 3 -6.34 -13.86 -10.94
CA ILE A 3 -7.09 -13.57 -9.71
C ILE A 3 -6.99 -12.08 -9.36
N ILE A 4 -5.81 -11.48 -9.49
CA ILE A 4 -5.58 -10.06 -9.23
C ILE A 4 -6.50 -9.19 -10.09
N THR A 5 -6.53 -9.45 -11.40
CA THR A 5 -7.34 -8.65 -12.34
C THR A 5 -8.84 -8.78 -12.04
N LYS A 6 -9.31 -9.98 -11.71
CA LYS A 6 -10.72 -10.22 -11.40
C LYS A 6 -11.18 -9.41 -10.17
N HIS A 7 -10.44 -9.48 -9.08
CA HIS A 7 -10.80 -8.77 -7.84
C HIS A 7 -10.62 -7.25 -7.97
N ALA A 8 -9.60 -6.83 -8.71
CA ALA A 8 -9.40 -5.41 -8.96
C ALA A 8 -10.56 -4.80 -9.76
N SER A 9 -11.11 -5.51 -10.74
CA SER A 9 -12.27 -5.04 -11.50
C SER A 9 -13.51 -4.88 -10.62
N ALA A 10 -13.76 -5.81 -9.69
CA ALA A 10 -14.87 -5.72 -8.74
C ALA A 10 -14.71 -4.53 -7.78
N ARG A 11 -13.50 -4.30 -7.26
CA ARG A 11 -13.21 -3.17 -6.39
C ARG A 11 -13.38 -1.83 -7.12
N ALA A 12 -12.91 -1.74 -8.35
CA ALA A 12 -13.07 -0.54 -9.17
C ALA A 12 -14.55 -0.21 -9.41
N ALA A 13 -15.39 -1.23 -9.65
CA ALA A 13 -16.82 -1.04 -9.82
C ALA A 13 -17.49 -0.50 -8.55
N LEU A 14 -17.10 -0.97 -7.38
CA LEU A 14 -17.61 -0.48 -6.09
C LEU A 14 -17.19 0.98 -5.85
N HIS A 15 -15.98 1.35 -6.22
CA HIS A 15 -15.46 2.70 -6.00
C HIS A 15 -15.98 3.73 -6.99
N ALA A 16 -16.57 3.31 -8.10
CA ALA A 16 -17.04 4.21 -9.14
C ALA A 16 -18.10 5.21 -8.66
N GLY A 17 -18.86 4.87 -7.62
CA GLY A 17 -19.90 5.74 -7.04
C GLY A 17 -19.39 6.66 -5.93
N HIS A 18 -18.12 6.62 -5.58
CA HIS A 18 -17.53 7.40 -4.50
C HIS A 18 -16.68 8.54 -5.00
N ALA A 19 -16.80 9.71 -4.36
CA ALA A 19 -15.91 10.83 -4.65
C ALA A 19 -14.49 10.46 -4.23
N SER A 20 -13.53 10.69 -5.12
CA SER A 20 -12.11 10.49 -4.83
C SER A 20 -11.38 11.83 -4.92
N SER A 21 -10.54 12.14 -3.93
CA SER A 21 -9.68 13.31 -3.97
C SER A 21 -8.52 13.15 -4.94
N ARG A 22 -8.29 11.94 -5.45
CA ARG A 22 -7.19 11.60 -6.35
C ARG A 22 -7.73 10.97 -7.62
N PRO A 23 -7.28 11.46 -8.81
CA PRO A 23 -7.65 10.82 -10.07
C PRO A 23 -7.15 9.37 -10.11
N LEU A 24 -8.00 8.46 -10.58
CA LEU A 24 -7.62 7.07 -10.77
C LEU A 24 -6.99 6.91 -12.16
N SER A 25 -5.78 6.34 -12.21
CA SER A 25 -5.16 5.95 -13.47
C SER A 25 -5.73 4.62 -13.95
N GLU A 26 -5.59 4.34 -15.23
CA GLU A 26 -5.95 3.03 -15.77
C GLU A 26 -5.20 1.92 -15.02
N GLY A 27 -5.92 0.91 -14.56
CA GLY A 27 -5.35 -0.21 -13.82
C GLY A 27 -4.99 0.10 -12.37
N TYR A 28 -5.45 1.21 -11.81
CA TYR A 28 -5.16 1.61 -10.43
C TYR A 28 -5.42 0.49 -9.41
N GLU A 29 -6.58 -0.17 -9.50
CA GLU A 29 -6.93 -1.24 -8.57
C GLU A 29 -6.06 -2.48 -8.76
N ASN A 30 -5.60 -2.77 -9.97
CA ASN A 30 -4.64 -3.86 -10.23
C ASN A 30 -3.29 -3.58 -9.57
N VAL A 31 -2.82 -2.36 -9.65
CA VAL A 31 -1.55 -1.95 -9.05
C VAL A 31 -1.59 -2.14 -7.53
N GLY A 32 -2.61 -1.60 -6.89
CA GLY A 32 -2.78 -1.72 -5.44
C GLY A 32 -2.88 -3.17 -4.98
N LEU A 33 -3.72 -3.95 -5.65
CA LEU A 33 -3.94 -5.34 -5.28
C LEU A 33 -2.70 -6.21 -5.50
N ALA A 34 -1.89 -5.93 -6.52
CA ALA A 34 -0.64 -6.64 -6.75
C ALA A 34 0.33 -6.47 -5.58
N GLY A 35 0.43 -5.25 -5.04
CA GLY A 35 1.25 -4.99 -3.86
C GLY A 35 0.75 -5.73 -2.62
N GLU A 36 -0.56 -5.75 -2.40
CA GLU A 36 -1.16 -6.48 -1.29
C GLU A 36 -0.89 -7.98 -1.40
N PHE A 37 -1.01 -8.56 -2.59
CA PHE A 37 -0.70 -9.99 -2.80
C PHE A 37 0.77 -10.29 -2.52
N GLU A 38 1.69 -9.41 -2.95
CA GLU A 38 3.11 -9.63 -2.71
C GLU A 38 3.45 -9.53 -1.22
N PHE A 39 2.88 -8.55 -0.51
CA PHE A 39 3.07 -8.49 0.94
C PHE A 39 2.44 -9.68 1.64
N GLY A 40 1.29 -10.15 1.18
CA GLY A 40 0.67 -11.37 1.71
C GLY A 40 1.58 -12.58 1.59
N ARG A 41 2.24 -12.74 0.44
CA ARG A 41 3.26 -13.77 0.25
C ARG A 41 4.41 -13.63 1.23
N PHE A 42 4.89 -12.41 1.41
CA PHE A 42 5.99 -12.09 2.32
C PHE A 42 5.66 -12.44 3.77
N CYS A 43 4.45 -12.14 4.25
CA CYS A 43 4.07 -12.40 5.65
C CYS A 43 3.27 -13.70 5.84
N GLY A 44 2.99 -14.44 4.77
CA GLY A 44 2.27 -15.71 4.85
C GLY A 44 0.78 -15.57 5.10
N GLN A 45 0.17 -14.48 4.61
CA GLN A 45 -1.26 -14.23 4.76
C GLN A 45 -1.90 -13.98 3.40
N MET A 46 -3.20 -14.25 3.29
CA MET A 46 -3.97 -13.84 2.13
C MET A 46 -4.47 -12.42 2.32
N PRO A 47 -4.44 -11.58 1.25
CA PRO A 47 -5.06 -10.26 1.32
C PRO A 47 -6.56 -10.37 1.60
N ASP A 48 -7.11 -9.35 2.25
CA ASP A 48 -8.56 -9.22 2.39
C ASP A 48 -9.16 -8.83 1.05
N LEU A 49 -9.84 -9.77 0.43
CA LEU A 49 -10.50 -9.57 -0.87
C LEU A 49 -11.96 -9.15 -0.74
N SER A 50 -12.41 -8.79 0.47
CA SER A 50 -13.77 -8.31 0.71
C SER A 50 -14.05 -7.06 -0.10
N GLU A 51 -15.21 -7.01 -0.75
CA GLU A 51 -15.65 -5.85 -1.49
C GLU A 51 -16.28 -4.85 -0.53
N ARG A 52 -15.64 -3.71 -0.31
CA ARG A 52 -16.13 -2.66 0.59
C ARG A 52 -16.24 -1.36 -0.17
N PRO A 53 -17.42 -0.72 -0.21
CA PRO A 53 -17.60 0.55 -0.90
C PRO A 53 -16.65 1.66 -0.42
N ALA A 54 -16.33 1.68 0.87
CA ALA A 54 -15.46 2.69 1.48
C ALA A 54 -13.97 2.30 1.50
N GLY A 55 -13.60 1.13 0.96
CA GLY A 55 -12.23 0.61 1.03
C GLY A 55 -11.93 -0.06 2.38
N ASP A 56 -10.66 -0.26 2.68
CA ASP A 56 -10.19 -1.04 3.84
C ASP A 56 -9.81 -0.20 5.07
N LYS A 57 -10.18 1.08 5.08
CA LYS A 57 -9.89 2.03 6.18
C LYS A 57 -8.40 2.23 6.47
N GLY A 58 -7.54 1.98 5.49
CA GLY A 58 -6.10 2.23 5.59
C GLY A 58 -5.31 1.14 6.31
N VAL A 59 -5.87 -0.06 6.46
CA VAL A 59 -5.16 -1.23 7.00
C VAL A 59 -5.40 -2.43 6.11
N ASP A 60 -4.32 -2.98 5.56
CA ASP A 60 -4.37 -4.14 4.66
C ASP A 60 -4.09 -5.45 5.40
N PHE A 61 -3.22 -5.43 6.41
CA PHE A 61 -2.78 -6.63 7.11
C PHE A 61 -2.61 -6.38 8.61
N VAL A 62 -2.71 -7.46 9.39
CA VAL A 62 -2.28 -7.51 10.79
C VAL A 62 -1.22 -8.60 10.89
N VAL A 63 -0.01 -8.22 11.31
CA VAL A 63 1.12 -9.15 11.43
C VAL A 63 1.38 -9.48 12.90
N PRO A 64 2.26 -10.47 13.22
CA PRO A 64 2.57 -10.82 14.61
C PRO A 64 2.89 -9.62 15.48
N LEU A 65 2.54 -9.68 16.76
CA LEU A 65 2.51 -8.60 17.74
C LEU A 65 1.38 -7.59 17.49
N LEU A 66 0.41 -7.94 16.64
CA LEU A 66 -0.76 -7.12 16.30
C LEU A 66 -0.43 -5.80 15.62
N TYR A 67 0.72 -5.69 14.96
CA TYR A 67 1.02 -4.53 14.13
C TYR A 67 0.15 -4.53 12.88
N THR A 68 -0.46 -3.40 12.61
CA THR A 68 -1.25 -3.19 11.39
C THR A 68 -0.35 -2.67 10.27
N VAL A 69 -0.61 -3.10 9.04
CA VAL A 69 0.22 -2.77 7.87
C VAL A 69 -0.66 -2.24 6.74
N ASP A 70 -0.21 -1.14 6.13
CA ASP A 70 -0.79 -0.57 4.91
C ASP A 70 0.28 -0.66 3.81
N VAL A 71 -0.08 -1.28 2.69
CA VAL A 71 0.81 -1.43 1.53
C VAL A 71 0.47 -0.38 0.49
N LYS A 72 1.43 0.46 0.15
CA LYS A 72 1.32 1.49 -0.89
C LYS A 72 2.07 1.02 -2.12
N THR A 73 1.37 0.93 -3.24
CA THR A 73 1.95 0.42 -4.48
C THR A 73 1.91 1.49 -5.57
N ALA A 74 3.00 1.60 -6.33
CA ALA A 74 3.10 2.52 -7.45
C ALA A 74 3.87 1.87 -8.61
N ARG A 75 3.59 2.33 -9.83
CA ARG A 75 4.31 1.85 -11.03
C ARG A 75 5.75 2.34 -11.07
N LYS A 76 5.98 3.59 -10.62
CA LYS A 76 7.31 4.18 -10.46
C LYS A 76 7.43 4.57 -8.99
N ALA A 77 7.92 3.63 -8.19
CA ALA A 77 7.93 3.76 -6.74
C ALA A 77 9.16 4.54 -6.25
N HIS A 78 9.24 5.84 -6.60
CA HIS A 78 10.31 6.72 -6.14
C HIS A 78 10.16 7.10 -4.67
N ASN A 79 8.93 7.18 -4.19
CA ASN A 79 8.62 7.60 -2.84
C ASN A 79 7.46 6.78 -2.27
N LEU A 80 7.51 6.53 -0.97
CA LEU A 80 6.32 6.11 -0.23
C LEU A 80 5.49 7.36 0.04
N ILE A 81 4.23 7.37 -0.39
CA ILE A 81 3.36 8.54 -0.36
C ILE A 81 2.08 8.25 0.40
N HIS A 82 1.65 9.19 1.23
CA HIS A 82 0.37 9.12 1.95
C HIS A 82 -0.28 10.51 1.97
N GLU A 83 -1.54 10.60 1.57
CA GLU A 83 -2.27 11.88 1.59
C GLU A 83 -2.21 12.53 2.98
N ALA A 84 -1.78 13.79 3.03
CA ALA A 84 -1.63 14.50 4.29
C ALA A 84 -2.97 14.72 5.03
N SER A 85 -4.08 14.80 4.29
CA SER A 85 -5.42 14.98 4.84
C SER A 85 -6.00 13.70 5.47
N LYS A 86 -5.41 12.53 5.18
CA LYS A 86 -5.90 11.26 5.71
C LYS A 86 -5.14 10.86 6.98
N PRO A 87 -5.82 10.28 7.97
CA PRO A 87 -5.13 9.82 9.17
C PRO A 87 -4.19 8.66 8.86
N LEU A 88 -3.11 8.56 9.63
CA LEU A 88 -2.17 7.45 9.56
C LEU A 88 -2.71 6.30 10.43
N ALA A 89 -3.53 5.44 9.84
CA ALA A 89 -4.24 4.39 10.58
C ALA A 89 -3.38 3.15 10.88
N ALA A 90 -2.37 2.87 10.07
CA ALA A 90 -1.53 1.68 10.24
C ALA A 90 -0.30 1.97 11.09
N ASP A 91 0.24 0.92 11.72
CA ASP A 91 1.50 1.01 12.46
C ASP A 91 2.71 1.00 11.53
N ILE A 92 2.60 0.27 10.41
CA ILE A 92 3.67 0.04 9.44
C ILE A 92 3.17 0.37 8.04
N TYR A 93 4.02 1.04 7.26
CA TYR A 93 3.75 1.35 5.86
C TYR A 93 4.82 0.73 4.99
N VAL A 94 4.39 -0.01 3.96
CA VAL A 94 5.26 -0.73 3.03
C VAL A 94 5.08 -0.12 1.64
N LEU A 95 6.20 0.14 0.96
CA LEU A 95 6.20 0.54 -0.44
C LEU A 95 6.42 -0.69 -1.32
N ALA A 96 5.56 -0.87 -2.31
CA ALA A 96 5.71 -1.87 -3.36
C ALA A 96 5.77 -1.20 -4.73
N GLU A 97 6.54 -1.78 -5.65
CA GLU A 97 6.66 -1.31 -7.02
C GLU A 97 6.04 -2.32 -7.98
N TYR A 98 5.09 -1.85 -8.77
CA TYR A 98 4.39 -2.67 -9.76
C TYR A 98 5.17 -2.66 -11.08
N GLY A 99 5.49 -3.85 -11.58
CA GLY A 99 6.25 -4.03 -12.81
C GLY A 99 5.39 -4.29 -14.03
N GLU A 100 6.03 -4.38 -15.19
CA GLU A 100 5.37 -4.62 -16.48
C GLU A 100 4.82 -6.06 -16.61
N ASP A 101 5.26 -6.96 -15.76
CA ASP A 101 4.85 -8.36 -15.71
C ASP A 101 3.60 -8.60 -14.84
N ASP A 102 2.89 -7.53 -14.46
CA ASP A 102 1.74 -7.56 -13.54
C ASP A 102 2.08 -8.06 -12.14
N GLU A 103 3.36 -8.01 -11.77
CA GLU A 103 3.84 -8.39 -10.44
C GLU A 103 4.38 -7.18 -9.70
N ALA A 104 4.32 -7.23 -8.37
CA ALA A 104 4.89 -6.21 -7.51
C ALA A 104 6.12 -6.73 -6.78
N LYS A 105 7.03 -5.80 -6.46
CA LYS A 105 8.19 -6.07 -5.61
C LYS A 105 8.11 -5.18 -4.39
N LEU A 106 8.37 -5.73 -3.21
CA LEU A 106 8.44 -4.96 -1.98
C LEU A 106 9.77 -4.19 -1.95
N VAL A 107 9.67 -2.86 -1.76
CA VAL A 107 10.83 -1.96 -1.83
C VAL A 107 11.42 -1.70 -0.45
N GLY A 108 10.55 -1.41 0.53
CA GLY A 108 10.98 -1.08 1.87
C GLY A 108 9.81 -0.67 2.74
N TRP A 109 10.08 -0.33 4.00
CA TRP A 109 9.04 -0.03 4.97
C TRP A 109 9.47 1.03 5.98
N VAL A 110 8.47 1.63 6.64
CA VAL A 110 8.69 2.55 7.76
C VAL A 110 7.63 2.35 8.83
N TRP A 111 7.96 2.77 10.05
CA TRP A 111 6.97 2.94 11.11
C TRP A 111 6.10 4.17 10.85
N ARG A 112 4.87 4.16 11.37
CA ARG A 112 3.97 5.32 11.32
C ARG A 112 4.65 6.61 11.79
N ALA A 113 5.44 6.55 12.86
CA ALA A 113 6.11 7.72 13.42
C ALA A 113 7.04 8.42 12.42
N ALA A 114 7.73 7.64 11.57
CA ALA A 114 8.59 8.20 10.52
C ALA A 114 7.76 8.94 9.47
N LEU A 115 6.65 8.36 9.05
CA LEU A 115 5.77 8.98 8.06
C LEU A 115 5.05 10.21 8.63
N ALA A 116 4.72 10.20 9.92
CA ALA A 116 4.11 11.34 10.59
C ALA A 116 5.02 12.56 10.63
N LYS A 117 6.34 12.35 10.62
CA LYS A 117 7.37 13.42 10.62
C LYS A 117 7.88 13.75 9.22
N ALA A 118 7.39 13.07 8.19
CA ALA A 118 7.87 13.24 6.83
C ALA A 118 7.47 14.60 6.26
N ASP A 119 8.24 15.05 5.29
CA ASP A 119 7.93 16.26 4.53
C ASP A 119 6.64 16.09 3.74
N ILE A 120 6.00 17.20 3.46
CA ILE A 120 4.74 17.27 2.72
C ILE A 120 5.00 17.97 1.39
N LYS A 121 4.46 17.40 0.30
CA LYS A 121 4.62 17.95 -1.04
C LYS A 121 3.42 17.62 -1.92
N ASP A 122 3.07 18.55 -2.81
CA ASP A 122 2.17 18.30 -3.92
C ASP A 122 2.99 17.84 -5.12
N PHE A 123 2.70 16.63 -5.63
CA PHE A 123 3.40 16.05 -6.77
C PHE A 123 2.76 16.42 -8.12
N GLY A 124 1.96 17.49 -8.15
CA GLY A 124 1.39 18.02 -9.40
C GLY A 124 -0.09 17.71 -9.59
N HIS A 125 -0.76 17.21 -8.55
CA HIS A 125 -2.19 16.83 -8.62
C HIS A 125 -3.09 17.69 -7.73
N GLY A 126 -2.56 18.72 -7.08
CA GLY A 126 -3.33 19.57 -6.16
C GLY A 126 -3.60 18.90 -4.82
N ILE A 127 -2.90 17.84 -4.48
CA ILE A 127 -3.06 17.08 -3.24
C ILE A 127 -1.73 17.07 -2.49
N ASP A 128 -1.75 17.51 -1.23
CA ASP A 128 -0.57 17.44 -0.38
C ASP A 128 -0.38 16.02 0.14
N ASN A 129 0.84 15.51 0.01
CA ASN A 129 1.21 14.17 0.44
C ASN A 129 2.41 14.22 1.36
N ARG A 130 2.37 13.42 2.42
CA ARG A 130 3.57 13.04 3.16
C ARG A 130 4.37 12.08 2.29
N TYR A 131 5.69 12.21 2.25
CA TYR A 131 6.50 11.31 1.43
C TYR A 131 7.82 10.98 2.07
N ILE A 132 8.32 9.78 1.78
CA ILE A 132 9.65 9.32 2.17
C ILE A 132 10.29 8.72 0.92
N PRO A 133 11.45 9.24 0.47
CA PRO A 133 12.18 8.67 -0.67
C PRO A 133 12.52 7.20 -0.43
N ARG A 134 12.48 6.40 -1.50
CA ARG A 134 12.70 4.95 -1.39
C ARG A 134 14.03 4.58 -0.76
N GLU A 135 15.07 5.36 -1.00
CA GLU A 135 16.41 5.13 -0.44
C GLU A 135 16.47 5.35 1.07
N MET A 136 15.45 6.00 1.64
CA MET A 136 15.35 6.24 3.07
C MET A 136 14.49 5.19 3.80
N LEU A 137 13.90 4.25 3.06
CA LEU A 137 13.09 3.19 3.65
C LEU A 137 13.95 2.13 4.30
N ARG A 138 13.40 1.46 5.32
CA ARG A 138 14.06 0.34 5.98
C ARG A 138 13.99 -0.89 5.08
N PRO A 139 15.01 -1.77 5.09
CA PRO A 139 15.00 -2.95 4.23
C PRO A 139 13.96 -3.97 4.68
N MET A 140 13.35 -4.64 3.70
CA MET A 140 12.30 -5.63 3.96
C MET A 140 12.78 -6.80 4.82
N GLU A 141 14.06 -7.18 4.72
CA GLU A 141 14.65 -8.25 5.53
C GLU A 141 14.51 -7.97 7.02
N GLU A 142 14.60 -6.71 7.42
CA GLU A 142 14.44 -6.30 8.81
C GLU A 142 13.01 -6.55 9.30
N LEU A 143 12.00 -6.22 8.47
CA LEU A 143 10.61 -6.50 8.78
C LEU A 143 10.35 -8.00 8.81
N GLY A 144 10.92 -8.75 7.87
CA GLY A 144 10.82 -10.20 7.82
C GLY A 144 11.32 -10.86 9.09
N ARG A 145 12.45 -10.42 9.61
CA ARG A 145 12.99 -10.94 10.88
C ARG A 145 12.02 -10.70 12.05
N ARG A 146 11.37 -9.54 12.09
CA ARG A 146 10.39 -9.22 13.12
C ARG A 146 9.14 -10.11 13.02
N ILE A 147 8.61 -10.29 11.83
CA ILE A 147 7.41 -11.07 11.58
C ILE A 147 7.64 -12.56 11.88
N TRP A 148 8.69 -13.14 11.30
CA TRP A 148 8.94 -14.58 11.38
C TRP A 148 9.46 -15.04 12.73
N ARG A 149 10.10 -14.17 13.51
CA ARG A 149 10.57 -14.48 14.85
C ARG A 149 9.42 -14.76 15.81
N HIS A 150 8.26 -14.16 15.59
CA HIS A 150 7.10 -14.23 16.50
C HIS A 150 5.98 -15.14 15.97
N ARG A 151 6.29 -15.96 14.98
CA ARG A 151 5.33 -16.92 14.44
C ARG A 151 5.34 -18.24 15.18
#